data_19edde52d0b53f256a4a797c3b5f255b
#
_entry.id   19edde52d0b53f256a4a797c3b5f255b
#
_cell.length_a   1.000
_cell.length_b   1.000
_cell.length_c   1.000
_cell.angle_alpha   90.00
_cell.angle_beta   90.00
_cell.angle_gamma   90.00
#
_symmetry.space_group_name_H-M   'P 1'
#
loop_
_entity.id
_entity.type
_entity.pdbx_description
1 polymer ?
#
loop_
_entity_poly.entity_id
_entity_poly.type
_entity_poly.pdbx_seq_one_letter_code
_entity_poly.pdbx_strand_id
1 'polypeptide(L)'
;MPVWVSALSNTTLYVDLDGDPLTGPLVDPHGNHYDFATNLTALQVVALRDNSDNDQTGLRYYTLDGTVVLGAWGVDPQYAGTGNPYLDMGYAIPAYPAVVSRKNAALLIDVNGNGFPDAGDSLEYEIDVVNVGFASASHVIFEDDLPTNLTTYVSNSAMIAVAGVTNAIPD
;
A
#
# COMPACT_ATOMS: atom_id res chain seq x y z
N MET A 1 15.50 16.37 -8.43
CA MET A 1 15.02 17.24 -7.32
C MET A 1 14.40 16.32 -6.27
N PRO A 2 14.56 16.60 -4.95
CA PRO A 2 14.00 15.74 -3.92
C PRO A 2 12.49 15.87 -3.78
N VAL A 3 11.89 14.85 -3.19
CA VAL A 3 10.57 14.93 -2.57
C VAL A 3 10.79 15.18 -1.07
N TRP A 4 10.23 16.26 -0.57
CA TRP A 4 10.26 16.62 0.84
C TRP A 4 9.04 16.06 1.53
N VAL A 5 9.23 15.30 2.61
CA VAL A 5 8.12 14.66 3.34
C VAL A 5 8.20 15.04 4.82
N SER A 6 7.04 15.32 5.40
CA SER A 6 6.90 15.59 6.84
C SER A 6 5.68 14.85 7.38
N ALA A 7 5.79 14.27 8.57
CA ALA A 7 4.71 13.59 9.26
C ALA A 7 4.07 14.47 10.34
N LEU A 8 2.75 14.36 10.54
CA LEU A 8 2.05 15.11 11.59
C LEU A 8 2.25 14.53 12.99
N SER A 9 2.64 13.26 13.10
CA SER A 9 2.99 12.58 14.34
C SER A 9 4.17 11.64 14.14
N ASN A 10 4.70 11.08 15.23
CA ASN A 10 5.79 10.09 15.12
C ASN A 10 5.30 8.87 14.36
N THR A 11 6.07 8.43 13.38
CA THR A 11 5.72 7.28 12.53
C THR A 11 6.94 6.68 11.84
N THR A 12 6.77 5.51 11.26
CA THR A 12 7.71 4.94 10.30
C THR A 12 7.22 5.26 8.89
N LEU A 13 8.06 5.95 8.13
CA LEU A 13 7.85 6.22 6.71
C LEU A 13 8.50 5.11 5.89
N TYR A 14 7.72 4.42 5.10
CA TYR A 14 8.16 3.44 4.11
C TYR A 14 8.32 4.15 2.76
N VAL A 15 9.38 3.86 2.06
CA VAL A 15 9.74 4.51 0.78
C VAL A 15 10.05 3.44 -0.26
N ASP A 16 9.41 3.56 -1.38
CA ASP A 16 9.52 2.72 -2.55
C ASP A 16 9.84 3.65 -3.73
N LEU A 17 11.05 3.50 -4.27
CA LEU A 17 11.61 4.47 -5.22
C LEU A 17 11.03 4.32 -6.62
N ASP A 18 10.70 3.09 -7.03
CA ASP A 18 10.10 2.82 -8.34
C ASP A 18 8.56 2.75 -8.30
N GLY A 19 7.98 2.72 -7.09
CA GLY A 19 6.54 2.70 -6.86
C GLY A 19 5.84 1.39 -7.23
N ASP A 20 6.60 0.34 -7.54
CA ASP A 20 6.06 -0.98 -7.80
C ASP A 20 6.03 -1.81 -6.51
N PRO A 21 4.84 -2.06 -5.90
CA PRO A 21 4.74 -2.79 -4.65
C PRO A 21 5.14 -4.27 -4.74
N LEU A 22 5.52 -4.75 -5.92
CA LEU A 22 5.98 -6.11 -6.16
C LEU A 22 7.51 -6.22 -6.25
N THR A 23 8.21 -5.09 -6.29
CA THR A 23 9.68 -5.01 -6.41
C THR A 23 10.27 -4.25 -5.21
N GLY A 24 11.53 -4.48 -4.92
CA GLY A 24 12.23 -3.88 -3.78
C GLY A 24 12.81 -4.91 -2.82
N PRO A 25 13.88 -4.52 -2.09
CA PRO A 25 14.66 -5.43 -1.25
C PRO A 25 13.98 -5.82 0.07
N LEU A 26 13.00 -5.06 0.52
CA LEU A 26 12.32 -5.24 1.80
C LEU A 26 10.82 -5.46 1.59
N VAL A 27 10.15 -6.06 2.58
CA VAL A 27 8.72 -6.34 2.54
C VAL A 27 8.09 -5.83 3.83
N ASP A 28 7.02 -5.07 3.73
CA ASP A 28 6.25 -4.57 4.86
C ASP A 28 5.32 -5.64 5.46
N PRO A 29 4.69 -5.41 6.62
CA PRO A 29 3.74 -6.35 7.21
C PRO A 29 2.52 -6.71 6.36
N HIS A 30 2.18 -5.89 5.37
CA HIS A 30 1.09 -6.13 4.43
C HIS A 30 1.55 -6.83 3.15
N GLY A 31 2.86 -7.11 3.02
CA GLY A 31 3.44 -7.82 1.89
C GLY A 31 3.79 -6.93 0.70
N ASN A 32 3.77 -5.60 0.84
CA ASN A 32 4.27 -4.72 -0.21
C ASN A 32 5.79 -4.60 -0.13
N HIS A 33 6.43 -4.62 -1.27
CA HIS A 33 7.85 -4.36 -1.34
C HIS A 33 8.14 -2.86 -1.23
N TYR A 34 9.31 -2.53 -0.69
CA TYR A 34 9.81 -1.18 -0.55
C TYR A 34 11.33 -1.16 -0.46
N ASP A 35 11.97 -0.01 -0.70
CA ASP A 35 13.42 0.11 -0.72
C ASP A 35 14.02 0.37 0.65
N PHE A 36 13.44 1.29 1.40
CA PHE A 36 13.88 1.59 2.76
C PHE A 36 12.77 2.18 3.61
N ALA A 37 12.96 2.15 4.94
CA ALA A 37 12.08 2.82 5.87
C ALA A 37 12.90 3.72 6.80
N THR A 38 12.27 4.81 7.27
CA THR A 38 12.87 5.74 8.23
C THR A 38 11.85 6.17 9.27
N ASN A 39 12.31 6.33 10.52
CA ASN A 39 11.46 6.86 11.57
C ASN A 39 11.45 8.39 11.52
N LEU A 40 10.26 8.95 11.51
CA LEU A 40 10.03 10.39 11.60
C LEU A 40 9.47 10.75 12.96
N THR A 41 9.97 11.80 13.54
CA THR A 41 9.30 12.50 14.64
C THR A 41 8.29 13.51 14.07
N ALA A 42 7.30 13.89 14.89
CA ALA A 42 6.30 14.87 14.48
C ALA A 42 6.96 16.14 13.90
N LEU A 43 6.50 16.54 12.72
CA LEU A 43 6.95 17.71 11.96
C LEU A 43 8.42 17.66 11.49
N GLN A 44 9.11 16.54 11.67
CA GLN A 44 10.41 16.34 11.06
C GLN A 44 10.25 16.28 9.54
N VAL A 45 11.16 16.96 8.84
CA VAL A 45 11.22 16.96 7.37
C VAL A 45 12.36 16.05 6.92
N VAL A 46 12.09 15.21 5.94
CA VAL A 46 13.09 14.37 5.26
C VAL A 46 13.05 14.64 3.76
N ALA A 47 14.22 14.60 3.12
CA ALA A 47 14.35 14.67 1.67
C ALA A 47 14.51 13.25 1.12
N LEU A 48 13.56 12.82 0.31
CA LEU A 48 13.63 11.56 -0.40
C LEU A 48 14.27 11.78 -1.78
N ARG A 49 15.22 10.91 -2.12
CA ARG A 49 15.93 10.94 -3.41
C ARG A 49 16.18 9.53 -3.89
N ASP A 50 15.90 9.27 -5.13
CA ASP A 50 16.53 8.18 -5.84
C ASP A 50 17.92 8.64 -6.30
N ASN A 51 18.95 8.01 -5.76
CA ASN A 51 20.34 8.31 -6.11
C ASN A 51 20.86 7.40 -7.25
N SER A 52 20.05 6.46 -7.72
CA SER A 52 20.44 5.54 -8.80
C SER A 52 20.41 6.26 -10.14
N ASP A 53 19.35 7.01 -10.41
CA ASP A 53 19.16 7.73 -11.68
C ASP A 53 18.80 9.21 -11.51
N ASN A 54 18.57 9.67 -10.26
CA ASN A 54 18.11 11.02 -9.91
C ASN A 54 16.71 11.38 -10.43
N ASP A 55 15.93 10.38 -10.85
CA ASP A 55 14.52 10.52 -11.19
C ASP A 55 13.65 10.08 -9.99
N GLN A 56 12.70 10.88 -9.60
CA GLN A 56 11.72 10.58 -8.56
C GLN A 56 10.34 10.26 -9.14
N THR A 57 10.27 10.01 -10.45
CA THR A 57 9.03 9.59 -11.10
C THR A 57 8.65 8.19 -10.59
N GLY A 58 7.42 8.07 -10.12
CA GLY A 58 6.93 6.82 -9.54
C GLY A 58 7.20 6.65 -8.05
N LEU A 59 8.08 7.47 -7.43
CA LEU A 59 8.37 7.37 -6.00
C LEU A 59 7.09 7.36 -5.17
N ARG A 60 6.94 6.32 -4.36
CA ARG A 60 5.85 6.14 -3.42
C ARG A 60 6.37 6.21 -1.99
N TYR A 61 5.65 6.88 -1.11
CA TYR A 61 5.91 6.88 0.32
C TYR A 61 4.61 6.76 1.11
N TYR A 62 4.64 6.05 2.23
CA TYR A 62 3.45 5.74 3.01
C TYR A 62 3.79 5.40 4.46
N THR A 63 2.75 5.35 5.29
CA THR A 63 2.81 4.88 6.68
C THR A 63 1.82 3.72 6.87
N LEU A 64 2.05 2.85 7.84
CA LEU A 64 1.15 1.72 8.14
C LEU A 64 0.26 1.98 9.35
N ASP A 65 0.54 3.01 10.12
CA ASP A 65 -0.18 3.39 11.34
C ASP A 65 -1.27 4.45 11.11
N GLY A 66 -1.50 4.83 9.86
CA GLY A 66 -2.49 5.85 9.49
C GLY A 66 -2.04 7.29 9.76
N THR A 67 -0.79 7.51 10.16
CA THR A 67 -0.25 8.86 10.33
C THR A 67 -0.25 9.61 9.02
N VAL A 68 -0.81 10.81 9.02
CA VAL A 68 -0.83 11.69 7.86
C VAL A 68 0.57 12.24 7.59
N VAL A 69 1.01 12.11 6.36
CA VAL A 69 2.24 12.74 5.86
C VAL A 69 1.91 13.79 4.80
N LEU A 70 2.72 14.82 4.78
CA LEU A 70 2.63 15.91 3.82
C LEU A 70 3.84 15.81 2.90
N GLY A 71 3.62 15.93 1.60
CA GLY A 71 4.67 15.90 0.61
C GLY A 71 4.76 17.19 -0.19
N ALA A 72 5.97 17.56 -0.56
CA ALA A 72 6.23 18.63 -1.51
C ALA A 72 7.40 18.23 -2.42
N TRP A 73 7.25 18.47 -3.71
CA TRP A 73 8.34 18.37 -4.65
C TRP A 73 8.93 19.75 -4.89
N GLY A 74 10.25 19.88 -4.84
CA GLY A 74 10.86 21.18 -5.01
C GLY A 74 12.38 21.16 -4.99
N VAL A 75 12.95 22.30 -5.23
CA VAL A 75 14.40 22.49 -5.26
C VAL A 75 14.99 22.39 -3.86
N ASP A 76 16.17 21.77 -3.78
CA ASP A 76 16.94 21.75 -2.55
C ASP A 76 17.70 23.08 -2.39
N PRO A 77 17.41 23.85 -1.32
CA PRO A 77 18.07 25.12 -1.09
C PRO A 77 19.58 25.02 -0.94
N GLN A 78 20.13 23.87 -0.57
CA GLN A 78 21.58 23.65 -0.46
C GLN A 78 22.28 23.65 -1.84
N TYR A 79 21.53 23.30 -2.89
CA TYR A 79 22.04 23.28 -4.26
C TYR A 79 21.56 24.47 -5.09
N ALA A 80 20.73 25.33 -4.49
CA ALA A 80 20.34 26.59 -5.07
C ALA A 80 21.56 27.54 -5.04
N GLY A 81 22.34 27.58 -6.12
CA GLY A 81 23.48 28.48 -6.23
C GLY A 81 23.05 29.94 -6.11
N THR A 82 23.87 30.76 -5.48
CA THR A 82 23.70 32.23 -5.44
C THR A 82 23.60 32.76 -6.86
N GLY A 83 22.45 33.32 -7.22
CA GLY A 83 22.24 33.95 -8.51
C GLY A 83 21.35 33.15 -9.48
N ASN A 84 20.74 32.07 -9.07
CA ASN A 84 19.73 31.41 -9.88
C ASN A 84 18.31 31.69 -9.35
N PRO A 85 17.60 32.69 -9.92
CA PRO A 85 16.28 33.13 -9.44
C PRO A 85 15.14 32.15 -9.79
N TYR A 86 15.43 31.04 -10.47
CA TYR A 86 14.43 30.10 -10.96
C TYR A 86 14.20 28.90 -10.01
N LEU A 87 14.74 28.96 -8.79
CA LEU A 87 14.82 27.83 -7.90
C LEU A 87 13.73 27.78 -6.83
N ASP A 88 12.79 28.69 -6.84
CA ASP A 88 11.68 28.74 -5.87
C ASP A 88 10.47 27.91 -6.30
N MET A 89 10.64 26.97 -7.23
CA MET A 89 9.53 26.14 -7.67
C MET A 89 9.37 24.90 -6.78
N GLY A 90 8.29 24.85 -6.09
CA GLY A 90 7.83 23.70 -5.33
C GLY A 90 6.34 23.52 -5.48
N TYR A 91 5.91 22.27 -5.51
CA TYR A 91 4.50 21.89 -5.58
C TYR A 91 4.18 20.97 -4.42
N ALA A 92 3.05 21.23 -3.76
CA ALA A 92 2.50 20.28 -2.80
C ALA A 92 2.07 19.01 -3.56
N ILE A 93 2.42 17.87 -3.02
CA ILE A 93 1.96 16.58 -3.52
C ILE A 93 0.66 16.27 -2.79
N PRO A 94 -0.49 16.26 -3.48
CA PRO A 94 -1.76 15.96 -2.84
C PRO A 94 -1.79 14.50 -2.38
N ALA A 95 -2.44 14.27 -1.23
CA ALA A 95 -2.76 12.93 -0.79
C ALA A 95 -3.72 12.28 -1.80
N TYR A 96 -3.53 11.02 -2.10
CA TYR A 96 -4.42 10.26 -2.96
C TYR A 96 -4.83 8.94 -2.28
N PRO A 97 -6.01 8.38 -2.58
CA PRO A 97 -6.36 7.04 -2.15
C PRO A 97 -5.53 6.02 -2.95
N ALA A 98 -4.99 5.03 -2.26
CA ALA A 98 -4.30 3.92 -2.88
C ALA A 98 -4.81 2.62 -2.25
N VAL A 99 -5.71 1.94 -2.95
CA VAL A 99 -6.30 0.69 -2.48
C VAL A 99 -5.48 -0.46 -3.03
N VAL A 100 -4.99 -1.29 -2.15
CA VAL A 100 -4.31 -2.54 -2.48
C VAL A 100 -5.14 -3.71 -1.97
N SER A 101 -5.09 -4.83 -2.68
CA SER A 101 -5.77 -6.05 -2.25
C SER A 101 -4.80 -7.22 -2.24
N ARG A 102 -5.02 -8.13 -1.30
CA ARG A 102 -4.28 -9.38 -1.19
C ARG A 102 -5.28 -10.52 -1.03
N LYS A 103 -5.10 -11.61 -1.80
CA LYS A 103 -5.92 -12.81 -1.71
C LYS A 103 -5.07 -13.98 -1.25
N ASN A 104 -5.51 -14.64 -0.19
CA ASN A 104 -4.94 -15.88 0.31
C ASN A 104 -5.97 -17.00 0.18
N ALA A 105 -5.50 -18.23 0.03
CA ALA A 105 -6.35 -19.42 0.03
C ALA A 105 -5.84 -20.40 1.10
N ALA A 106 -6.77 -21.00 1.81
CA ALA A 106 -6.50 -22.06 2.79
C ALA A 106 -7.40 -23.26 2.52
N LEU A 107 -6.89 -24.47 2.73
CA LEU A 107 -7.68 -25.70 2.71
C LEU A 107 -8.49 -25.75 4.01
N LEU A 108 -9.82 -25.60 3.92
CA LEU A 108 -10.72 -25.57 5.07
C LEU A 108 -11.21 -26.98 5.43
N ILE A 109 -11.62 -27.75 4.42
CA ILE A 109 -12.04 -29.13 4.59
C ILE A 109 -11.29 -29.99 3.58
N ASP A 110 -10.54 -30.93 4.08
CA ASP A 110 -9.83 -31.96 3.33
C ASP A 110 -10.58 -33.28 3.47
N VAL A 111 -11.31 -33.68 2.43
CA VAL A 111 -12.21 -34.83 2.47
C VAL A 111 -11.44 -36.15 2.50
N ASN A 112 -10.30 -36.22 1.82
CA ASN A 112 -9.50 -37.45 1.73
C ASN A 112 -8.30 -37.48 2.67
N GLY A 113 -7.97 -36.35 3.35
CA GLY A 113 -6.91 -36.27 4.35
C GLY A 113 -5.49 -36.27 3.76
N ASN A 114 -5.33 -35.86 2.49
CA ASN A 114 -4.02 -35.90 1.82
C ASN A 114 -3.20 -34.61 1.99
N GLY A 115 -3.79 -33.53 2.52
CA GLY A 115 -3.15 -32.24 2.76
C GLY A 115 -3.00 -31.34 1.53
N PHE A 116 -3.61 -31.71 0.40
CA PHE A 116 -3.58 -30.94 -0.85
C PHE A 116 -5.00 -30.65 -1.33
N PRO A 117 -5.27 -29.44 -1.87
CA PRO A 117 -6.55 -29.12 -2.45
C PRO A 117 -6.87 -29.99 -3.66
N ASP A 118 -7.97 -30.71 -3.59
CA ASP A 118 -8.46 -31.52 -4.73
C ASP A 118 -10.00 -31.56 -4.82
N ALA A 119 -10.52 -32.42 -5.72
CA ALA A 119 -11.94 -32.48 -5.99
C ALA A 119 -12.73 -32.99 -4.78
N GLY A 120 -13.67 -32.19 -4.30
CA GLY A 120 -14.52 -32.49 -3.14
C GLY A 120 -14.13 -31.72 -1.88
N ASP A 121 -12.96 -31.08 -1.88
CA ASP A 121 -12.48 -30.27 -0.76
C ASP A 121 -13.13 -28.89 -0.70
N SER A 122 -13.02 -28.24 0.44
CA SER A 122 -13.44 -26.85 0.58
C SER A 122 -12.25 -25.95 0.83
N LEU A 123 -12.20 -24.83 0.11
CA LEU A 123 -11.20 -23.78 0.28
C LEU A 123 -11.85 -22.56 0.91
N GLU A 124 -11.13 -21.92 1.81
CA GLU A 124 -11.44 -20.58 2.30
C GLU A 124 -10.52 -19.57 1.62
N TYR A 125 -11.11 -18.50 1.11
CA TYR A 125 -10.37 -17.37 0.57
C TYR A 125 -10.49 -16.19 1.53
N GLU A 126 -9.35 -15.67 1.96
CA GLU A 126 -9.29 -14.42 2.71
C GLU A 126 -8.75 -13.32 1.78
N ILE A 127 -9.47 -12.21 1.73
CA ILE A 127 -9.14 -11.10 0.86
C ILE A 127 -9.05 -9.84 1.70
N ASP A 128 -7.83 -9.35 1.86
CA ASP A 128 -7.56 -8.09 2.52
C ASP A 128 -7.64 -6.95 1.49
N VAL A 129 -8.39 -5.90 1.83
CA VAL A 129 -8.47 -4.68 1.03
C VAL A 129 -8.07 -3.51 1.94
N VAL A 130 -6.95 -2.89 1.64
CA VAL A 130 -6.38 -1.83 2.47
C VAL A 130 -6.17 -0.56 1.66
N ASN A 131 -6.61 0.57 2.20
CA ASN A 131 -6.23 1.86 1.66
C ASN A 131 -4.89 2.29 2.28
N VAL A 132 -3.82 2.16 1.53
CA VAL A 132 -2.47 2.60 1.90
C VAL A 132 -2.18 4.03 1.46
N GLY A 133 -3.15 4.71 0.86
CA GLY A 133 -3.05 6.12 0.47
C GLY A 133 -3.42 7.07 1.62
N PHE A 134 -3.16 8.34 1.42
CA PHE A 134 -3.37 9.39 2.42
C PHE A 134 -4.71 10.12 2.29
N ALA A 135 -5.51 9.76 1.30
CA ALA A 135 -6.87 10.24 1.14
C ALA A 135 -7.86 9.10 1.32
N SER A 136 -9.07 9.41 1.81
CA SER A 136 -10.13 8.41 1.90
C SER A 136 -10.47 7.86 0.52
N ALA A 137 -10.51 6.54 0.40
CA ALA A 137 -11.06 5.88 -0.77
C ALA A 137 -12.58 5.78 -0.61
N SER A 138 -13.32 6.28 -1.60
CA SER A 138 -14.77 6.18 -1.65
C SER A 138 -15.20 5.37 -2.87
N HIS A 139 -16.36 4.73 -2.81
CA HIS A 139 -16.90 3.90 -3.88
C HIS A 139 -15.96 2.75 -4.28
N VAL A 140 -15.26 2.17 -3.31
CA VAL A 140 -14.45 0.98 -3.55
C VAL A 140 -15.38 -0.18 -3.85
N ILE A 141 -15.23 -0.76 -5.03
CA ILE A 141 -15.94 -1.96 -5.45
C ILE A 141 -14.92 -3.09 -5.48
N PHE A 142 -15.27 -4.20 -4.88
CA PHE A 142 -14.50 -5.42 -4.92
C PHE A 142 -15.28 -6.46 -5.74
N GLU A 143 -14.61 -7.05 -6.73
CA GLU A 143 -15.15 -8.12 -7.56
C GLU A 143 -14.13 -9.28 -7.55
N ASP A 144 -14.61 -10.50 -7.35
CA ASP A 144 -13.79 -11.71 -7.37
C ASP A 144 -14.45 -12.75 -8.27
N ASP A 145 -13.87 -12.98 -9.44
CA ASP A 145 -14.32 -13.97 -10.40
C ASP A 145 -13.77 -15.35 -10.03
N LEU A 146 -14.63 -16.20 -9.50
CA LEU A 146 -14.27 -17.60 -9.24
C LEU A 146 -14.20 -18.41 -10.55
N PRO A 147 -13.21 -19.30 -10.71
CA PRO A 147 -13.11 -20.19 -11.87
C PRO A 147 -14.21 -21.26 -11.81
N THR A 148 -15.38 -20.95 -12.35
CA THR A 148 -16.61 -21.78 -12.27
C THR A 148 -16.48 -23.18 -12.87
N ASN A 149 -15.45 -23.43 -13.66
CA ASN A 149 -15.10 -24.76 -14.17
C ASN A 149 -14.25 -25.61 -13.18
N LEU A 150 -13.72 -24.99 -12.13
CA LEU A 150 -12.85 -25.63 -11.12
C LEU A 150 -13.45 -25.59 -9.71
N THR A 151 -14.24 -24.56 -9.41
CA THR A 151 -14.77 -24.31 -8.07
C THR A 151 -16.24 -23.97 -8.11
N THR A 152 -16.95 -24.26 -7.02
CA THR A 152 -18.34 -23.86 -6.81
C THR A 152 -18.40 -23.00 -5.54
N TYR A 153 -19.07 -21.86 -5.61
CA TYR A 153 -19.30 -21.02 -4.45
C TYR A 153 -20.25 -21.70 -3.46
N VAL A 154 -19.88 -21.63 -2.17
CA VAL A 154 -20.76 -22.10 -1.10
C VAL A 154 -21.67 -20.95 -0.69
N SER A 155 -22.96 -21.06 -0.99
CA SER A 155 -23.94 -20.02 -0.70
C SER A 155 -23.97 -19.61 0.77
N ASN A 156 -24.13 -18.32 1.04
CA ASN A 156 -24.14 -17.70 2.36
C ASN A 156 -22.84 -17.85 3.16
N SER A 157 -21.73 -18.15 2.50
CA SER A 157 -20.41 -18.26 3.16
C SER A 157 -19.63 -16.95 3.17
N ALA A 158 -19.99 -15.97 2.36
CA ALA A 158 -19.25 -14.72 2.28
C ALA A 158 -19.46 -13.84 3.51
N MET A 159 -18.36 -13.31 4.04
CA MET A 159 -18.35 -12.39 5.18
C MET A 159 -17.45 -11.20 4.89
N ILE A 160 -17.80 -10.07 5.44
CA ILE A 160 -16.95 -8.86 5.43
C ILE A 160 -16.64 -8.45 6.85
N ALA A 161 -15.36 -8.20 7.15
CA ALA A 161 -14.92 -7.64 8.41
C ALA A 161 -14.40 -6.21 8.19
N VAL A 162 -14.99 -5.24 8.88
CA VAL A 162 -14.56 -3.83 8.85
C VAL A 162 -14.40 -3.35 10.28
N ALA A 163 -13.22 -2.83 10.61
CA ALA A 163 -12.88 -2.34 11.94
C ALA A 163 -13.22 -3.34 13.08
N GLY A 164 -13.00 -4.64 12.84
CA GLY A 164 -13.26 -5.69 13.81
C GLY A 164 -14.73 -6.14 13.92
N VAL A 165 -15.61 -5.60 13.09
CA VAL A 165 -17.02 -6.03 13.01
C VAL A 165 -17.21 -6.91 11.77
N THR A 166 -17.64 -8.15 11.96
CA THR A 166 -17.91 -9.10 10.89
C THR A 166 -19.39 -9.15 10.57
N ASN A 167 -19.73 -9.03 9.30
CA ASN A 167 -21.10 -9.13 8.79
C ASN A 167 -21.16 -10.14 7.65
N ALA A 168 -22.26 -10.88 7.55
CA ALA A 168 -22.54 -11.70 6.39
C ALA A 168 -22.86 -10.85 5.17
N ILE A 169 -22.35 -11.24 4.02
CA ILE A 169 -22.71 -10.67 2.73
C ILE A 169 -23.81 -11.57 2.15
N PRO A 170 -25.01 -11.06 1.87
CA PRO A 170 -26.04 -11.86 1.19
C PRO A 170 -25.60 -12.18 -0.23
N ASP A 171 -25.98 -13.39 -0.69
CA ASP A 171 -25.75 -13.88 -2.06
C ASP A 171 -26.57 -13.07 -3.08
#